data_99134d2bed5b5f4f4c0a71e2c28ced56
#
_entry.id   99134d2bed5b5f4f4c0a71e2c28ced56
#
_cell.length_a   1.000
_cell.length_b   1.000
_cell.length_c   1.000
_cell.angle_alpha   90.00
_cell.angle_beta   90.00
_cell.angle_gamma   90.00
#
_symmetry.space_group_name_H-M   'P 1'
#
loop_
_entity.id
_entity.type
_entity.pdbx_description
1 polymer ?
#
loop_
_entity_poly.entity_id
_entity_poly.type
_entity_poly.pdbx_seq_one_letter_code
_entity_poly.pdbx_strand_id
1 'polypeptide(L)'
;MEIKDALRNHLKGEALTNALGFVDYLTEKGLTPKKEWDNGVRFVKNEKSPCMVVFFKNAQNIGEWFICDVPVVSEPEWGYLSNELKEFILANVKICNVHQGNPCGCGSEPGASKNIFGKVYNNVCTSEIQLINPTHDVLDKFKEIVEWWIVNIGGK
;
A
#
# COMPACT_ATOMS: atom_id res chain seq x y z
N MET A 1 -6.92 -5.23 19.19
CA MET A 1 -7.03 -6.38 18.26
C MET A 1 -5.79 -6.33 17.38
N GLU A 2 -5.01 -7.39 17.39
CA GLU A 2 -3.84 -7.47 16.52
C GLU A 2 -4.26 -7.59 15.06
N ILE A 3 -3.45 -7.03 14.13
CA ILE A 3 -3.78 -7.03 12.70
C ILE A 3 -4.06 -8.43 12.16
N LYS A 4 -3.32 -9.44 12.60
CA LYS A 4 -3.50 -10.83 12.15
C LYS A 4 -4.87 -11.39 12.51
N ASP A 5 -5.39 -11.06 13.69
CA ASP A 5 -6.73 -11.48 14.10
C ASP A 5 -7.81 -10.78 13.28
N ALA A 6 -7.60 -9.49 12.99
CA ALA A 6 -8.49 -8.76 12.11
C ALA A 6 -8.52 -9.38 10.71
N LEU A 7 -7.37 -9.72 10.13
CA LEU A 7 -7.29 -10.38 8.82
C LEU A 7 -8.00 -11.75 8.84
N ARG A 8 -7.78 -12.58 9.86
CA ARG A 8 -8.46 -13.90 10.00
C ARG A 8 -9.98 -13.77 10.09
N ASN A 9 -10.48 -12.70 10.67
CA ASN A 9 -11.92 -12.46 10.79
C ASN A 9 -12.57 -11.97 9.48
N HIS A 10 -11.79 -11.40 8.56
CA HIS A 10 -12.31 -10.76 7.36
C HIS A 10 -11.91 -11.43 6.04
N LEU A 11 -10.80 -12.17 6.02
CA LEU A 11 -10.27 -12.81 4.83
C LEU A 11 -10.35 -14.34 4.92
N LYS A 12 -10.36 -15.00 3.76
CA LYS A 12 -10.34 -16.48 3.66
C LYS A 12 -9.46 -16.92 2.49
N GLY A 13 -9.07 -18.18 2.48
CA GLY A 13 -8.34 -18.80 1.37
C GLY A 13 -7.03 -18.11 1.07
N GLU A 14 -6.74 -17.96 -0.22
CA GLU A 14 -5.49 -17.38 -0.73
C GLU A 14 -5.29 -15.93 -0.27
N ALA A 15 -6.36 -15.11 -0.25
CA ALA A 15 -6.28 -13.72 0.22
C ALA A 15 -5.80 -13.64 1.67
N LEU A 16 -6.29 -14.52 2.55
CA LEU A 16 -5.82 -14.60 3.93
C LEU A 16 -4.36 -15.05 4.03
N THR A 17 -3.99 -16.08 3.28
CA THR A 17 -2.61 -16.61 3.27
C THR A 17 -1.63 -15.54 2.82
N ASN A 18 -1.94 -14.84 1.73
CA ASN A 18 -1.11 -13.77 1.17
C ASN A 18 -1.00 -12.59 2.15
N ALA A 19 -2.10 -12.15 2.73
CA ALA A 19 -2.12 -11.04 3.67
C ALA A 19 -1.32 -11.34 4.96
N LEU A 20 -1.51 -12.53 5.55
CA LEU A 20 -0.76 -12.94 6.73
C LEU A 20 0.73 -13.07 6.43
N GLY A 21 1.10 -13.72 5.33
CA GLY A 21 2.49 -13.88 4.92
C GLY A 21 3.17 -12.53 4.67
N PHE A 22 2.46 -11.56 4.10
CA PHE A 22 2.99 -10.22 3.90
C PHE A 22 3.18 -9.45 5.23
N VAL A 23 2.22 -9.54 6.15
CA VAL A 23 2.34 -8.95 7.50
C VAL A 23 3.50 -9.56 8.28
N ASP A 24 3.68 -10.88 8.20
CA ASP A 24 4.82 -11.58 8.83
C ASP A 24 6.14 -11.07 8.25
N TYR A 25 6.26 -11.01 6.94
CA TYR A 25 7.42 -10.48 6.25
C TYR A 25 7.77 -9.05 6.71
N LEU A 26 6.79 -8.13 6.74
CA LEU A 26 7.03 -6.75 7.19
C LEU A 26 7.55 -6.69 8.63
N THR A 27 6.99 -7.53 9.50
CA THR A 27 7.40 -7.62 10.92
C THR A 27 8.81 -8.20 11.05
N GLU A 28 9.14 -9.25 10.30
CA GLU A 28 10.49 -9.85 10.27
C GLU A 28 11.55 -8.88 9.75
N LYS A 29 11.19 -7.97 8.86
CA LYS A 29 12.06 -6.88 8.38
C LYS A 29 12.18 -5.71 9.39
N GLY A 30 11.58 -5.83 10.55
CA GLY A 30 11.68 -4.85 11.64
C GLY A 30 10.76 -3.64 11.49
N LEU A 31 9.69 -3.75 10.69
CA LEU A 31 8.64 -2.74 10.67
C LEU A 31 7.62 -3.04 11.76
N THR A 32 7.21 -2.00 12.47
CA THR A 32 6.23 -2.10 13.56
C THR A 32 4.83 -1.72 13.06
N PRO A 33 3.82 -2.56 13.29
CA PRO A 33 2.44 -2.21 12.93
C PRO A 33 1.91 -1.11 13.85
N LYS A 34 1.39 -0.05 13.26
CA LYS A 34 0.73 1.07 13.94
C LYS A 34 -0.69 1.19 13.40
N LYS A 35 -1.68 1.06 14.29
CA LYS A 35 -3.08 1.23 13.90
C LYS A 35 -3.30 2.67 13.42
N GLU A 36 -3.83 2.82 12.21
CA GLU A 36 -4.19 4.10 11.61
C GLU A 36 -5.71 4.28 11.61
N TRP A 37 -6.43 3.26 11.13
CA TRP A 37 -7.89 3.20 11.09
C TRP A 37 -8.40 1.89 11.71
N ASP A 38 -9.71 1.74 11.83
CA ASP A 38 -10.29 0.48 12.33
C ASP A 38 -10.00 -0.73 11.43
N ASN A 39 -9.74 -0.47 10.15
CA ASN A 39 -9.45 -1.47 9.13
C ASN A 39 -8.12 -1.24 8.40
N GLY A 40 -7.25 -0.39 8.93
CA GLY A 40 -5.97 -0.07 8.30
C GLY A 40 -4.82 0.00 9.31
N VAL A 41 -3.71 -0.63 8.97
CA VAL A 41 -2.50 -0.67 9.77
C VAL A 41 -1.31 -0.22 8.93
N ARG A 42 -0.66 0.83 9.38
CA ARG A 42 0.57 1.36 8.81
C ARG A 42 1.77 0.59 9.39
N PHE A 43 2.69 0.20 8.56
CA PHE A 43 3.94 -0.42 9.00
C PHE A 43 5.05 0.62 9.02
N VAL A 44 5.65 0.85 10.20
CA VAL A 44 6.57 1.97 10.41
C VAL A 44 7.97 1.50 10.86
N LYS A 45 8.99 2.25 10.43
CA LYS A 45 10.36 2.15 10.90
C LYS A 45 10.94 3.56 10.97
N ASN A 46 11.49 3.96 12.13
CA ASN A 46 11.99 5.31 12.37
C ASN A 46 10.95 6.41 12.01
N GLU A 47 9.69 6.19 12.41
CA GLU A 47 8.54 7.09 12.15
C GLU A 47 8.12 7.23 10.67
N LYS A 48 8.85 6.62 9.74
CA LYS A 48 8.53 6.56 8.32
C LYS A 48 7.82 5.24 7.97
N SER A 49 7.12 5.21 6.86
CA SER A 49 6.36 4.03 6.41
C SER A 49 6.49 3.80 4.91
N PRO A 50 6.78 2.56 4.46
CA PRO A 50 6.73 2.22 3.04
C PRO A 50 5.31 1.96 2.54
N CYS A 51 4.38 1.58 3.42
CA CYS A 51 3.02 1.21 3.02
C CYS A 51 2.06 1.06 4.20
N MET A 52 0.79 0.93 3.87
CA MET A 52 -0.28 0.55 4.77
C MET A 52 -1.00 -0.70 4.26
N VAL A 53 -1.38 -1.60 5.15
CA VAL A 53 -2.24 -2.75 4.87
C VAL A 53 -3.65 -2.43 5.33
N VAL A 54 -4.62 -2.56 4.43
CA VAL A 54 -6.04 -2.28 4.69
C VAL A 54 -6.88 -3.48 4.30
N PHE A 55 -7.93 -3.75 5.04
CA PHE A 55 -8.94 -4.77 4.74
C PHE A 55 -10.34 -4.17 4.78
N PHE A 56 -11.21 -4.59 3.87
CA PHE A 56 -12.56 -4.06 3.81
C PHE A 56 -13.47 -4.73 4.84
N LYS A 57 -14.27 -3.90 5.52
CA LYS A 57 -15.29 -4.34 6.50
C LYS A 57 -16.72 -4.31 5.96
N ASN A 58 -16.93 -3.73 4.77
CA ASN A 58 -18.28 -3.57 4.26
C ASN A 58 -18.78 -4.86 3.58
N ALA A 59 -20.11 -5.04 3.56
CA ALA A 59 -20.75 -6.24 3.02
C ALA A 59 -20.53 -6.44 1.51
N GLN A 60 -20.10 -5.41 0.79
CA GLN A 60 -19.86 -5.46 -0.66
C GLN A 60 -18.47 -5.97 -1.01
N ASN A 61 -17.49 -5.82 -0.10
CA ASN A 61 -16.07 -6.14 -0.32
C ASN A 61 -15.53 -7.10 0.76
N ILE A 62 -16.38 -7.99 1.28
CA ILE A 62 -15.94 -9.02 2.23
C ILE A 62 -14.92 -9.92 1.53
N GLY A 63 -13.74 -10.06 2.13
CA GLY A 63 -12.67 -10.89 1.61
C GLY A 63 -11.66 -10.13 0.75
N GLU A 64 -11.77 -8.81 0.63
CA GLU A 64 -10.77 -7.99 -0.05
C GLU A 64 -9.83 -7.30 0.94
N TRP A 65 -8.57 -7.21 0.55
CA TRP A 65 -7.56 -6.43 1.22
C TRP A 65 -6.67 -5.71 0.19
N PHE A 66 -5.94 -4.71 0.61
CA PHE A 66 -5.05 -4.00 -0.27
C PHE A 66 -3.85 -3.39 0.46
N ILE A 67 -2.79 -3.15 -0.30
CA ILE A 67 -1.65 -2.35 0.11
C ILE A 67 -1.80 -0.98 -0.53
N CYS A 68 -1.59 0.07 0.25
CA CYS A 68 -1.68 1.45 -0.22
C CYS A 68 -0.74 2.38 0.53
N ASP A 69 -0.84 3.66 0.22
CA ASP A 69 -0.14 4.74 0.92
C ASP A 69 1.39 4.58 0.85
N VAL A 70 1.86 4.34 -0.37
CA VAL A 70 3.29 4.28 -0.71
C VAL A 70 3.73 5.70 -1.07
N PRO A 71 4.59 6.37 -0.26
CA PRO A 71 4.83 7.82 -0.35
C PRO A 71 5.82 8.20 -1.47
N VAL A 72 5.51 7.84 -2.71
CA VAL A 72 6.45 7.95 -3.85
C VAL A 72 6.78 9.39 -4.22
N VAL A 73 5.81 10.31 -4.06
CA VAL A 73 5.99 11.73 -4.42
C VAL A 73 6.67 12.51 -3.31
N SER A 74 6.41 12.15 -2.05
CA SER A 74 6.91 12.90 -0.89
C SER A 74 8.36 12.60 -0.52
N GLU A 75 8.93 11.50 -1.01
CA GLU A 75 10.29 11.06 -0.70
C GLU A 75 11.14 11.06 -1.99
N PRO A 76 12.02 12.05 -2.21
CA PRO A 76 12.83 12.17 -3.44
C PRO A 76 13.71 10.94 -3.72
N GLU A 77 14.11 10.22 -2.68
CA GLU A 77 14.93 9.01 -2.75
C GLU A 77 14.32 7.93 -3.66
N TRP A 78 13.00 7.87 -3.81
CA TRP A 78 12.34 6.95 -4.74
C TRP A 78 12.83 7.09 -6.19
N GLY A 79 13.37 8.24 -6.55
CA GLY A 79 14.00 8.45 -7.85
C GLY A 79 15.19 7.53 -8.15
N TYR A 80 15.82 6.95 -7.14
CA TYR A 80 16.95 6.02 -7.26
C TYR A 80 16.55 4.54 -7.37
N LEU A 81 15.25 4.26 -7.33
CA LEU A 81 14.72 2.90 -7.54
C LEU A 81 15.11 2.40 -8.96
N SER A 82 15.28 1.09 -9.11
CA SER A 82 15.53 0.50 -10.43
C SER A 82 14.39 0.78 -11.41
N ASN A 83 14.68 0.81 -12.71
CA ASN A 83 13.66 1.07 -13.73
C ASN A 83 12.53 0.01 -13.68
N GLU A 84 12.87 -1.25 -13.45
CA GLU A 84 11.88 -2.33 -13.33
C GLU A 84 10.89 -2.08 -12.17
N LEU A 85 11.39 -1.67 -11.00
CA LEU A 85 10.55 -1.38 -9.86
C LEU A 85 9.77 -0.07 -10.04
N LYS A 86 10.33 0.93 -10.74
CA LYS A 86 9.59 2.13 -11.16
C LYS A 86 8.41 1.78 -12.06
N GLU A 87 8.61 0.95 -13.07
CA GLU A 87 7.54 0.51 -13.98
C GLU A 87 6.44 -0.26 -13.21
N PHE A 88 6.82 -1.10 -12.26
CA PHE A 88 5.85 -1.76 -11.38
C PHE A 88 5.01 -0.74 -10.59
N ILE A 89 5.62 0.28 -10.00
CA ILE A 89 4.92 1.35 -9.30
C ILE A 89 3.99 2.10 -10.25
N LEU A 90 4.49 2.51 -11.44
CA LEU A 90 3.71 3.25 -12.43
C LEU A 90 2.48 2.47 -12.93
N ALA A 91 2.59 1.15 -13.02
CA ALA A 91 1.47 0.28 -13.40
C ALA A 91 0.37 0.17 -12.32
N ASN A 92 0.67 0.57 -11.08
CA ASN A 92 -0.23 0.46 -9.93
C ASN A 92 -0.64 1.82 -9.34
N VAL A 93 -0.47 2.90 -10.10
CA VAL A 93 -0.93 4.24 -9.69
C VAL A 93 -2.45 4.24 -9.56
N LYS A 94 -2.94 4.67 -8.39
CA LYS A 94 -4.39 4.75 -8.11
C LYS A 94 -4.96 6.06 -8.58
N ILE A 95 -5.83 6.00 -9.57
CA ILE A 95 -6.62 7.13 -10.02
C ILE A 95 -7.87 7.28 -9.15
N CYS A 96 -8.11 8.50 -8.67
CA CYS A 96 -9.28 8.82 -7.86
C CYS A 96 -10.51 9.02 -8.74
N ASN A 97 -11.61 8.32 -8.45
CA ASN A 97 -12.85 8.38 -9.20
C ASN A 97 -13.89 9.35 -8.58
N VAL A 98 -13.53 10.13 -7.56
CA VAL A 98 -14.46 11.04 -6.86
C VAL A 98 -15.08 12.05 -7.83
N HIS A 99 -14.34 12.54 -8.82
CA HIS A 99 -14.86 13.45 -9.84
C HIS A 99 -15.91 12.84 -10.79
N GLN A 100 -16.03 11.52 -10.82
CA GLN A 100 -17.03 10.81 -11.64
C GLN A 100 -18.31 10.50 -10.86
N GLY A 101 -18.49 11.10 -9.68
CA GLY A 101 -19.65 10.85 -8.82
C GLY A 101 -19.60 9.54 -8.04
N ASN A 102 -18.49 8.79 -8.14
CA ASN A 102 -18.28 7.58 -7.37
C ASN A 102 -17.51 7.91 -6.08
N PRO A 103 -18.13 7.77 -4.90
CA PRO A 103 -17.40 7.96 -3.65
C PRO A 103 -16.29 6.93 -3.58
N CYS A 104 -15.04 7.37 -3.41
CA CYS A 104 -13.92 6.44 -3.27
C CYS A 104 -13.87 5.78 -1.88
N GLY A 105 -14.83 6.03 -1.02
CA GLY A 105 -14.94 5.43 0.31
C GLY A 105 -13.83 5.81 1.30
N CYS A 106 -12.81 6.53 0.85
CA CYS A 106 -11.68 6.94 1.70
C CYS A 106 -11.96 8.23 2.49
N GLY A 107 -13.04 8.95 2.19
CA GLY A 107 -13.39 10.23 2.81
C GLY A 107 -12.39 11.36 2.53
N SER A 108 -11.43 11.12 1.64
CA SER A 108 -10.38 12.07 1.27
C SER A 108 -10.84 13.05 0.20
N GLU A 109 -10.09 14.13 0.03
CA GLU A 109 -10.29 15.08 -1.06
C GLU A 109 -10.10 14.43 -2.44
N PRO A 110 -10.66 15.03 -3.51
CA PRO A 110 -10.44 14.58 -4.87
C PRO A 110 -8.96 14.47 -5.21
N GLY A 111 -8.62 13.50 -6.07
CA GLY A 111 -7.25 13.28 -6.52
C GLY A 111 -6.64 14.52 -7.20
N ALA A 112 -5.33 14.63 -7.12
CA ALA A 112 -4.56 15.72 -7.70
C ALA A 112 -3.68 15.23 -8.86
N SER A 113 -3.25 16.15 -9.72
CA SER A 113 -2.20 15.86 -10.70
C SER A 113 -0.87 15.66 -9.97
N LYS A 114 -0.19 14.56 -10.25
CA LYS A 114 1.11 14.23 -9.66
C LYS A 114 2.09 13.79 -10.73
N ASN A 115 3.34 14.20 -10.55
CA ASN A 115 4.46 13.70 -11.35
C ASN A 115 5.12 12.55 -10.58
N ILE A 116 5.03 11.34 -11.15
CA ILE A 116 5.63 10.13 -10.58
C ILE A 116 6.68 9.64 -11.57
N PHE A 117 7.96 9.73 -11.20
CA PHE A 117 9.11 9.33 -12.02
C PHE A 117 9.14 10.00 -13.41
N GLY A 118 8.78 11.29 -13.49
CA GLY A 118 8.75 12.04 -14.76
C GLY A 118 7.49 11.86 -15.60
N LYS A 119 6.54 11.00 -15.16
CA LYS A 119 5.25 10.80 -15.82
C LYS A 119 4.14 11.51 -15.05
N VAL A 120 3.39 12.36 -15.73
CA VAL A 120 2.28 13.11 -15.13
C VAL A 120 0.99 12.27 -15.19
N TYR A 121 0.37 12.10 -14.03
CA TYR A 121 -0.94 11.47 -13.88
C TYR A 121 -1.94 12.48 -13.34
N ASN A 122 -3.15 12.51 -13.89
CA ASN A 122 -4.24 13.32 -13.39
C ASN A 122 -5.10 12.54 -12.40
N ASN A 123 -5.66 13.23 -11.41
CA ASN A 123 -6.56 12.66 -10.41
C ASN A 123 -5.94 11.48 -9.61
N VAL A 124 -4.66 11.56 -9.28
CA VAL A 124 -4.01 10.54 -8.44
C VAL A 124 -4.58 10.60 -7.02
N CYS A 125 -4.97 9.46 -6.49
CA CYS A 125 -5.43 9.33 -5.11
C CYS A 125 -4.36 9.78 -4.10
N THR A 126 -4.79 10.20 -2.91
CA THR A 126 -3.86 10.51 -1.81
C THR A 126 -2.99 9.30 -1.44
N SER A 127 -3.50 8.09 -1.59
CA SER A 127 -2.73 6.84 -1.39
C SER A 127 -1.68 6.55 -2.48
N GLU A 128 -1.66 7.30 -3.57
CA GLU A 128 -0.78 7.19 -4.74
C GLU A 128 -0.80 5.83 -5.42
N ILE A 129 -0.41 4.77 -4.73
CA ILE A 129 -0.33 3.40 -5.21
C ILE A 129 -1.34 2.52 -4.47
N GLN A 130 -1.97 1.59 -5.18
CA GLN A 130 -2.86 0.61 -4.58
C GLN A 130 -2.73 -0.75 -5.24
N LEU A 131 -2.47 -1.79 -4.44
CA LEU A 131 -2.45 -3.19 -4.84
C LEU A 131 -3.63 -3.90 -4.19
N ILE A 132 -4.66 -4.24 -4.96
CA ILE A 132 -5.89 -4.90 -4.46
C ILE A 132 -5.73 -6.42 -4.59
N ASN A 133 -5.97 -7.15 -3.50
CA ASN A 133 -5.83 -8.61 -3.42
C ASN A 133 -4.56 -9.11 -4.14
N PRO A 134 -3.38 -8.58 -3.80
CA PRO A 134 -2.17 -8.90 -4.54
C PRO A 134 -1.88 -10.40 -4.50
N THR A 135 -1.56 -10.96 -5.67
CA THR A 135 -1.08 -12.33 -5.81
C THR A 135 0.33 -12.48 -5.22
N HIS A 136 0.78 -13.71 -5.08
CA HIS A 136 2.13 -14.00 -4.56
C HIS A 136 3.22 -13.27 -5.36
N ASP A 137 3.16 -13.32 -6.70
CA ASP A 137 4.14 -12.67 -7.57
C ASP A 137 4.16 -11.14 -7.42
N VAL A 138 2.98 -10.53 -7.27
CA VAL A 138 2.85 -9.10 -7.02
C VAL A 138 3.44 -8.73 -5.65
N LEU A 139 3.20 -9.57 -4.64
CA LEU A 139 3.78 -9.39 -3.31
C LEU A 139 5.30 -9.53 -3.31
N ASP A 140 5.84 -10.49 -4.04
CA ASP A 140 7.29 -10.67 -4.13
C ASP A 140 7.96 -9.45 -4.78
N LYS A 141 7.37 -8.91 -5.84
CA LYS A 141 7.85 -7.66 -6.43
C LYS A 141 7.74 -6.48 -5.46
N PHE A 142 6.65 -6.38 -4.69
CA PHE A 142 6.50 -5.31 -3.70
C PHE A 142 7.44 -5.48 -2.51
N LYS A 143 7.79 -6.70 -2.11
CA LYS A 143 8.83 -6.96 -1.09
C LYS A 143 10.20 -6.42 -1.52
N GLU A 144 10.57 -6.55 -2.79
CA GLU A 144 11.82 -5.92 -3.31
C GLU A 144 11.80 -4.40 -3.10
N ILE A 145 10.65 -3.76 -3.31
CA ILE A 145 10.45 -2.32 -3.06
C ILE A 145 10.61 -2.00 -1.57
N VAL A 146 10.01 -2.80 -0.69
CA VAL A 146 10.14 -2.62 0.76
C VAL A 146 11.60 -2.78 1.22
N GLU A 147 12.32 -3.77 0.71
CA GLU A 147 13.74 -3.98 1.01
C GLU A 147 14.59 -2.79 0.57
N TRP A 148 14.38 -2.32 -0.65
CA TRP A 148 15.03 -1.12 -1.14
C TRP A 148 14.72 0.09 -0.24
N TRP A 149 13.45 0.27 0.15
CA TRP A 149 13.03 1.35 1.04
C TRP A 149 13.70 1.28 2.41
N ILE A 150 13.78 0.09 3.00
CA ILE A 150 14.44 -0.11 4.31
C ILE A 150 15.89 0.36 4.27
N VAL A 151 16.61 0.05 3.21
CA VAL A 151 18.04 0.40 3.06
C VAL A 151 18.22 1.90 2.79
N ASN A 152 17.38 2.51 1.96
CA ASN A 152 17.61 3.84 1.41
C ASN A 152 16.88 4.95 2.18
N ILE A 153 15.75 4.65 2.81
CA ILE A 153 14.87 5.63 3.44
C ILE A 153 14.63 5.30 4.92
N GLY A 154 14.11 4.12 5.20
CA GLY A 154 13.67 3.70 6.54
C GLY A 154 14.80 3.38 7.53
N GLY A 155 16.02 3.20 7.06
CA GLY A 155 17.21 2.95 7.87
C GLY A 155 17.97 4.21 8.31
N LYS A 156 17.53 5.38 7.87
CA LYS A 156 18.21 6.67 8.13
C LYS A 156 17.63 7.41 9.32
#